data_427683766508278e3f2327f316ba289b
#
_entry.id   427683766508278e3f2327f316ba289b
#
_cell.length_a   1.000
_cell.length_b   1.000
_cell.length_c   1.000
_cell.angle_alpha   90.00
_cell.angle_beta   90.00
_cell.angle_gamma   90.00
#
_symmetry.space_group_name_H-M   'P 1'
#
loop_
_entity.id
_entity.type
_entity.pdbx_description
1 polymer ?
#
loop_
_entity_poly.entity_id
_entity_poly.type
_entity_poly.pdbx_seq_one_letter_code
_entity_poly.pdbx_strand_id
1 'polypeptide(L)'
;MKKTALLITALFGASLANAHNVWLEPVKDVKGQYVVKFGHEETETYPQSKLKAVRLLDAKGQLQNATVNFKEGEAHFAAPDADIAFIRFDNGVWSKLPSGKYVEKTKQQAPEAVLSVNPIKFGKAILHWDAQANKSHNMDYELVPQSEPKAGQPLDILVLVKGKPVQGIKVGLGEDHPFNLTNEKGIAQFTPKAGYNKVWAEFDEPVKDNPDYTKRSVEYMLTFDAK
;
A
#
# COMPACT_ATOMS: atom_id res chain seq x y z
N MET A 1 36.31 31.19 -31.24
CA MET A 1 35.09 30.38 -31.13
C MET A 1 35.22 29.54 -29.85
N LYS A 2 34.54 29.95 -28.76
CA LYS A 2 34.56 29.24 -27.47
C LYS A 2 33.39 28.22 -27.46
N LYS A 3 33.71 26.92 -27.38
CA LYS A 3 32.73 25.85 -27.25
C LYS A 3 32.35 25.73 -25.77
N THR A 4 31.16 26.15 -25.42
CA THR A 4 30.58 25.97 -24.10
C THR A 4 30.04 24.54 -24.03
N ALA A 5 30.67 23.69 -23.23
CA ALA A 5 30.18 22.36 -22.93
C ALA A 5 29.08 22.48 -21.88
N LEU A 6 27.84 22.10 -22.24
CA LEU A 6 26.69 22.01 -21.35
C LEU A 6 26.82 20.72 -20.54
N LEU A 7 27.14 20.86 -19.26
CA LEU A 7 27.19 19.73 -18.34
C LEU A 7 25.70 19.44 -17.91
N ILE A 8 25.11 18.39 -18.47
CA ILE A 8 23.83 17.88 -18.03
C ILE A 8 24.08 17.07 -16.76
N THR A 9 23.83 17.66 -15.61
CA THR A 9 23.83 16.96 -14.32
C THR A 9 22.51 16.17 -14.25
N ALA A 10 22.56 14.89 -14.55
CA ALA A 10 21.45 13.97 -14.26
C ALA A 10 21.32 13.89 -12.73
N LEU A 11 20.32 14.57 -12.18
CA LEU A 11 19.84 14.30 -10.82
C LEU A 11 19.17 12.91 -10.86
N PHE A 12 19.90 11.89 -10.48
CA PHE A 12 19.32 10.63 -10.06
C PHE A 12 18.62 10.91 -8.72
N GLY A 13 17.32 11.13 -8.78
CA GLY A 13 16.48 11.11 -7.60
C GLY A 13 16.64 9.74 -6.94
N ALA A 14 17.18 9.71 -5.73
CA ALA A 14 17.17 8.52 -4.90
C ALA A 14 15.71 8.27 -4.52
N SER A 15 15.00 7.45 -5.31
CA SER A 15 13.67 6.96 -4.94
C SER A 15 13.81 6.25 -3.60
N LEU A 16 13.19 6.81 -2.59
CA LEU A 16 13.11 6.21 -1.26
C LEU A 16 12.39 4.88 -1.41
N ALA A 17 13.06 3.77 -1.10
CA ALA A 17 12.48 2.43 -1.19
C ALA A 17 11.20 2.25 -0.32
N ASN A 18 10.87 3.24 0.49
CA ASN A 18 9.71 3.29 1.36
C ASN A 18 8.45 3.86 0.70
N ALA A 19 8.56 4.68 -0.34
CA ALA A 19 7.43 5.38 -0.95
C ALA A 19 6.53 4.50 -1.85
N HIS A 20 6.95 3.26 -2.16
CA HIS A 20 6.18 2.36 -3.03
C HIS A 20 5.00 1.73 -2.30
N ASN A 21 3.87 1.70 -2.94
CA ASN A 21 2.62 1.11 -2.45
C ASN A 21 2.18 -0.06 -3.33
N VAL A 22 1.22 -0.85 -2.84
CA VAL A 22 0.48 -1.81 -3.66
C VAL A 22 -1.00 -1.45 -3.64
N TRP A 23 -1.64 -1.56 -4.79
CA TRP A 23 -3.08 -1.34 -4.90
C TRP A 23 -3.67 -2.20 -6.00
N LEU A 24 -4.98 -2.24 -6.06
CA LEU A 24 -5.71 -3.01 -7.05
C LEU A 24 -6.33 -2.07 -8.07
N GLU A 25 -6.13 -2.35 -9.35
CA GLU A 25 -6.84 -1.66 -10.42
C GLU A 25 -7.71 -2.63 -11.22
N PRO A 26 -8.91 -2.20 -11.67
CA PRO A 26 -9.68 -2.97 -12.62
C PRO A 26 -8.96 -3.02 -13.98
N VAL A 27 -9.00 -4.17 -14.64
CA VAL A 27 -8.50 -4.29 -16.01
C VAL A 27 -9.46 -3.56 -16.94
N LYS A 28 -8.94 -2.63 -17.73
CA LYS A 28 -9.75 -1.83 -18.66
C LYS A 28 -10.59 -2.72 -19.57
N ASP A 29 -11.89 -2.41 -19.69
CA ASP A 29 -12.86 -3.06 -20.57
C ASP A 29 -13.10 -4.56 -20.29
N VAL A 30 -12.62 -5.09 -19.15
CA VAL A 30 -12.82 -6.49 -18.74
C VAL A 30 -13.41 -6.56 -17.32
N LYS A 31 -14.74 -6.70 -17.26
CA LYS A 31 -15.47 -6.75 -15.98
C LYS A 31 -14.99 -7.91 -15.10
N GLY A 32 -14.80 -7.63 -13.81
CA GLY A 32 -14.41 -8.62 -12.80
C GLY A 32 -12.97 -9.12 -12.92
N GLN A 33 -12.15 -8.48 -13.76
CA GLN A 33 -10.72 -8.75 -13.85
C GLN A 33 -9.93 -7.59 -13.22
N TYR A 34 -8.90 -7.94 -12.49
CA TYR A 34 -8.09 -7.00 -11.72
C TYR A 34 -6.61 -7.28 -11.86
N VAL A 35 -5.81 -6.23 -11.61
CA VAL A 35 -4.35 -6.29 -11.59
C VAL A 35 -3.81 -5.67 -10.31
N VAL A 36 -2.86 -6.33 -9.67
CA VAL A 36 -2.11 -5.78 -8.54
C VAL A 36 -1.02 -4.88 -9.09
N LYS A 37 -1.12 -3.60 -8.80
CA LYS A 37 -0.13 -2.58 -9.13
C LYS A 37 0.83 -2.37 -7.98
N PHE A 38 2.07 -2.00 -8.33
CA PHE A 38 3.12 -1.61 -7.41
C PHE A 38 3.78 -0.34 -7.93
N GLY A 39 4.16 0.59 -7.07
CA GLY A 39 4.82 1.82 -7.46
C GLY A 39 4.56 2.96 -6.50
N HIS A 40 5.02 4.14 -6.88
CA HIS A 40 4.76 5.40 -6.19
C HIS A 40 3.86 6.29 -7.06
N GLU A 41 4.40 7.23 -7.81
CA GLU A 41 3.64 8.02 -8.79
C GLU A 41 3.40 7.23 -10.07
N GLU A 42 4.41 6.49 -10.52
CA GLU A 42 4.35 5.58 -11.67
C GLU A 42 4.29 4.12 -11.20
N THR A 43 3.70 3.27 -12.05
CA THR A 43 3.67 1.83 -11.79
C THR A 43 4.96 1.18 -12.26
N GLU A 44 5.42 0.21 -11.46
CA GLU A 44 6.61 -0.59 -11.71
C GLU A 44 6.27 -2.08 -11.73
N THR A 45 7.06 -2.85 -12.45
CA THR A 45 7.01 -4.30 -12.38
C THR A 45 7.67 -4.80 -11.10
N TYR A 46 7.30 -6.00 -10.66
CA TYR A 46 7.85 -6.60 -9.44
C TYR A 46 8.03 -8.11 -9.58
N PRO A 47 9.00 -8.71 -8.86
CA PRO A 47 9.12 -10.17 -8.80
C PRO A 47 7.90 -10.81 -8.14
N GLN A 48 7.36 -11.89 -8.71
CA GLN A 48 6.21 -12.63 -8.16
C GLN A 48 6.41 -13.01 -6.69
N SER A 49 7.64 -13.31 -6.28
CA SER A 49 7.99 -13.69 -4.90
C SER A 49 7.68 -12.64 -3.85
N LYS A 50 7.57 -11.35 -4.22
CA LYS A 50 7.20 -10.25 -3.33
C LYS A 50 5.68 -10.23 -3.02
N LEU A 51 4.82 -10.70 -3.93
CA LEU A 51 3.38 -10.84 -3.68
C LEU A 51 3.12 -12.09 -2.83
N LYS A 52 2.74 -11.92 -1.58
CA LYS A 52 2.55 -13.01 -0.62
C LYS A 52 1.14 -13.58 -0.64
N ALA A 53 0.13 -12.75 -0.90
CA ALA A 53 -1.26 -13.19 -0.97
C ALA A 53 -2.13 -12.19 -1.73
N VAL A 54 -3.11 -12.74 -2.44
CA VAL A 54 -4.34 -12.05 -2.85
C VAL A 54 -5.49 -12.89 -2.34
N ARG A 55 -6.35 -12.31 -1.48
CA ARG A 55 -7.48 -13.00 -0.86
C ARG A 55 -8.76 -12.27 -1.19
N LEU A 56 -9.81 -13.01 -1.48
CA LEU A 56 -11.11 -12.51 -1.90
C LEU A 56 -12.15 -12.83 -0.83
N LEU A 57 -12.94 -11.84 -0.46
CA LEU A 57 -14.07 -11.96 0.46
C LEU A 57 -15.36 -11.76 -0.32
N ASP A 58 -16.29 -12.71 -0.21
CA ASP A 58 -17.63 -12.60 -0.81
C ASP A 58 -18.64 -11.91 0.13
N ALA A 59 -19.86 -11.66 -0.37
CA ALA A 59 -20.96 -11.06 0.38
C ALA A 59 -21.37 -11.86 1.63
N LYS A 60 -21.07 -13.17 1.66
CA LYS A 60 -21.35 -14.05 2.82
C LYS A 60 -20.24 -14.01 3.86
N GLY A 61 -19.16 -13.28 3.61
CA GLY A 61 -18.00 -13.23 4.48
C GLY A 61 -17.07 -14.45 4.34
N GLN A 62 -17.19 -15.21 3.25
CA GLN A 62 -16.30 -16.33 2.97
C GLN A 62 -15.00 -15.82 2.32
N LEU A 63 -13.88 -16.18 2.92
CA LEU A 63 -12.56 -15.74 2.49
C LEU A 63 -11.82 -16.88 1.76
N GLN A 64 -11.35 -16.60 0.54
CA GLN A 64 -10.61 -17.55 -0.29
C GLN A 64 -9.37 -16.92 -0.92
N ASN A 65 -8.40 -17.73 -1.32
CA ASN A 65 -7.27 -17.24 -2.09
C ASN A 65 -7.68 -17.03 -3.56
N ALA A 66 -7.21 -15.93 -4.16
CA ALA A 66 -7.36 -15.73 -5.60
C ALA A 66 -6.43 -16.66 -6.38
N THR A 67 -6.91 -17.12 -7.54
CA THR A 67 -6.03 -17.76 -8.53
C THR A 67 -5.34 -16.66 -9.33
N VAL A 68 -4.05 -16.45 -9.04
CA VAL A 68 -3.27 -15.37 -9.65
C VAL A 68 -2.51 -15.88 -10.87
N ASN A 69 -2.63 -15.15 -11.97
CA ASN A 69 -1.80 -15.30 -13.16
C ASN A 69 -0.78 -14.16 -13.21
N PHE A 70 0.50 -14.51 -13.00
CA PHE A 70 1.58 -13.52 -13.04
C PHE A 70 2.13 -13.41 -14.47
N LYS A 71 2.01 -12.24 -15.08
CA LYS A 71 2.48 -11.96 -16.44
C LYS A 71 2.98 -10.51 -16.55
N GLU A 72 3.97 -10.31 -17.40
CA GLU A 72 4.54 -8.97 -17.67
C GLU A 72 4.97 -8.21 -16.41
N GLY A 73 5.37 -8.96 -15.34
CA GLY A 73 5.81 -8.37 -14.07
C GLY A 73 4.67 -7.90 -13.15
N GLU A 74 3.42 -8.32 -13.39
CA GLU A 74 2.25 -7.97 -12.60
C GLU A 74 1.34 -9.17 -12.35
N ALA A 75 0.60 -9.16 -11.25
CA ALA A 75 -0.34 -10.21 -10.87
C ALA A 75 -1.76 -9.87 -11.33
N HIS A 76 -2.35 -10.73 -12.16
CA HIS A 76 -3.72 -10.61 -12.66
C HIS A 76 -4.60 -11.71 -12.09
N PHE A 77 -5.87 -11.39 -11.80
CA PHE A 77 -6.83 -12.37 -11.30
C PHE A 77 -8.27 -11.97 -11.60
N ALA A 78 -9.16 -12.95 -11.57
CA ALA A 78 -10.61 -12.74 -11.66
C ALA A 78 -11.22 -12.69 -10.25
N ALA A 79 -12.18 -11.78 -10.04
CA ALA A 79 -12.95 -11.68 -8.81
C ALA A 79 -14.39 -11.21 -9.10
N PRO A 80 -15.16 -11.99 -9.92
CA PRO A 80 -16.49 -11.55 -10.37
C PRO A 80 -17.51 -11.46 -9.23
N ASP A 81 -17.35 -12.27 -8.17
CA ASP A 81 -18.30 -12.39 -7.07
C ASP A 81 -17.72 -11.92 -5.71
N ALA A 82 -16.56 -11.28 -5.73
CA ALA A 82 -15.93 -10.77 -4.52
C ALA A 82 -16.36 -9.34 -4.23
N ASP A 83 -16.63 -9.04 -2.96
CA ASP A 83 -16.91 -7.69 -2.49
C ASP A 83 -15.65 -6.96 -2.07
N ILE A 84 -14.67 -7.71 -1.53
CA ILE A 84 -13.39 -7.16 -1.09
C ILE A 84 -12.25 -8.04 -1.56
N ALA A 85 -11.17 -7.41 -2.02
CA ALA A 85 -9.89 -8.06 -2.24
C ALA A 85 -8.85 -7.53 -1.25
N PHE A 86 -8.06 -8.43 -0.65
CA PHE A 86 -6.94 -8.10 0.22
C PHE A 86 -5.63 -8.51 -0.44
N ILE A 87 -4.64 -7.63 -0.35
CA ILE A 87 -3.30 -7.84 -0.90
C ILE A 87 -2.30 -7.80 0.26
N ARG A 88 -1.35 -8.73 0.25
CA ARG A 88 -0.16 -8.70 1.10
C ARG A 88 1.09 -8.80 0.25
N PHE A 89 2.00 -7.85 0.44
CA PHE A 89 3.23 -7.74 -0.33
C PHE A 89 4.41 -7.49 0.62
N ASP A 90 5.52 -8.18 0.39
CA ASP A 90 6.75 -8.03 1.15
C ASP A 90 7.84 -7.55 0.19
N ASN A 91 8.25 -6.31 0.32
CA ASN A 91 9.22 -5.69 -0.58
C ASN A 91 10.67 -6.11 -0.30
N GLY A 92 10.89 -7.07 0.61
CA GLY A 92 12.23 -7.49 1.03
C GLY A 92 12.83 -6.55 2.08
N VAL A 93 14.12 -6.71 2.36
CA VAL A 93 14.84 -5.83 3.28
C VAL A 93 15.71 -4.85 2.51
N TRP A 94 15.62 -3.58 2.89
CA TRP A 94 16.35 -2.48 2.29
C TRP A 94 17.24 -1.82 3.33
N SER A 95 18.52 -1.70 3.01
CA SER A 95 19.52 -1.09 3.88
C SER A 95 20.02 0.24 3.31
N LYS A 96 19.99 1.29 4.15
CA LYS A 96 20.52 2.61 3.84
C LYS A 96 22.02 2.64 4.18
N LEU A 97 22.84 2.83 3.18
CA LEU A 97 24.28 2.98 3.35
C LEU A 97 24.64 4.39 3.86
N PRO A 98 25.86 4.61 4.42
CA PRO A 98 26.33 5.93 4.85
C PRO A 98 26.32 6.99 3.72
N SER A 99 26.41 6.56 2.45
CA SER A 99 26.26 7.41 1.28
C SER A 99 24.84 7.95 1.04
N GLY A 100 23.84 7.46 1.81
CA GLY A 100 22.43 7.74 1.59
C GLY A 100 21.73 6.81 0.60
N LYS A 101 22.48 5.98 -0.15
CA LYS A 101 21.93 5.03 -1.12
C LYS A 101 21.24 3.86 -0.39
N TYR A 102 20.07 3.44 -0.90
CA TYR A 102 19.40 2.21 -0.50
C TYR A 102 19.81 1.04 -1.39
N VAL A 103 20.01 -0.12 -0.77
CA VAL A 103 20.30 -1.40 -1.44
C VAL A 103 19.38 -2.49 -0.88
N GLU A 104 18.89 -3.39 -1.74
CA GLU A 104 18.08 -4.54 -1.31
C GLU A 104 18.99 -5.62 -0.69
N LYS A 105 19.34 -5.42 0.59
CA LYS A 105 20.19 -6.28 1.42
C LYS A 105 19.73 -6.23 2.86
N THR A 106 19.91 -7.33 3.59
CA THR A 106 19.69 -7.35 5.04
C THR A 106 20.80 -6.60 5.76
N LYS A 107 20.60 -6.29 7.05
CA LYS A 107 21.62 -5.70 7.92
C LYS A 107 22.86 -6.58 8.02
N GLN A 108 22.70 -7.91 8.01
CA GLN A 108 23.82 -8.84 8.02
C GLN A 108 24.63 -8.78 6.72
N GLN A 109 23.96 -8.58 5.58
CA GLN A 109 24.58 -8.47 4.27
C GLN A 109 25.18 -7.08 3.99
N ALA A 110 24.80 -6.07 4.76
CA ALA A 110 25.31 -4.70 4.70
C ALA A 110 25.56 -4.17 6.13
N PRO A 111 26.57 -4.70 6.84
CA PRO A 111 26.85 -4.36 8.25
C PRO A 111 27.16 -2.87 8.46
N GLU A 112 27.66 -2.17 7.43
CA GLU A 112 27.91 -0.73 7.43
C GLU A 112 26.63 0.12 7.34
N ALA A 113 25.48 -0.48 7.06
CA ALA A 113 24.23 0.25 6.90
C ALA A 113 23.81 1.00 8.18
N VAL A 114 23.40 2.26 8.00
CA VAL A 114 22.93 3.12 9.09
C VAL A 114 21.48 2.83 9.47
N LEU A 115 20.71 2.19 8.59
CA LEU A 115 19.32 1.76 8.79
C LEU A 115 19.05 0.55 7.91
N SER A 116 18.30 -0.43 8.43
CA SER A 116 17.78 -1.54 7.64
C SER A 116 16.29 -1.70 7.94
N VAL A 117 15.49 -1.68 6.89
CA VAL A 117 14.02 -1.65 6.94
C VAL A 117 13.44 -2.82 6.17
N ASN A 118 12.39 -3.45 6.70
CA ASN A 118 11.55 -4.38 5.95
C ASN A 118 10.22 -3.69 5.59
N PRO A 119 10.06 -3.17 4.36
CA PRO A 119 8.80 -2.57 3.90
C PRO A 119 7.78 -3.65 3.56
N ILE A 120 6.70 -3.70 4.34
CA ILE A 120 5.53 -4.54 4.08
C ILE A 120 4.41 -3.66 3.54
N LYS A 121 3.72 -4.13 2.52
CA LYS A 121 2.61 -3.41 1.90
C LYS A 121 1.32 -4.22 2.01
N PHE A 122 0.25 -3.54 2.35
CA PHE A 122 -1.09 -4.10 2.36
C PHE A 122 -1.99 -3.31 1.42
N GLY A 123 -2.92 -4.02 0.79
CA GLY A 123 -4.02 -3.43 0.02
C GLY A 123 -5.36 -4.00 0.46
N LYS A 124 -6.39 -3.15 0.52
CA LYS A 124 -7.79 -3.54 0.63
C LYS A 124 -8.55 -2.81 -0.46
N ALA A 125 -9.15 -3.55 -1.38
CA ALA A 125 -10.00 -2.99 -2.42
C ALA A 125 -11.45 -3.35 -2.14
N ILE A 126 -12.31 -2.34 -2.01
CA ILE A 126 -13.76 -2.52 -1.97
C ILE A 126 -14.24 -2.55 -3.41
N LEU A 127 -14.63 -3.74 -3.89
CA LEU A 127 -15.06 -4.00 -5.27
C LEU A 127 -16.55 -3.78 -5.42
N HIS A 128 -17.32 -4.14 -4.38
CA HIS A 128 -18.75 -3.86 -4.26
C HIS A 128 -19.05 -3.30 -2.87
N TRP A 129 -19.87 -2.26 -2.84
CA TRP A 129 -20.29 -1.64 -1.60
C TRP A 129 -21.50 -2.35 -1.03
N ASP A 130 -21.28 -3.19 -0.02
CA ASP A 130 -22.32 -3.95 0.67
C ASP A 130 -22.06 -4.05 2.17
N ALA A 131 -22.69 -5.03 2.84
CA ALA A 131 -22.57 -5.26 4.28
C ALA A 131 -21.15 -5.62 4.78
N GLN A 132 -20.19 -5.92 3.91
CA GLN A 132 -18.80 -6.20 4.29
C GLN A 132 -17.91 -4.96 4.23
N ALA A 133 -18.26 -3.97 3.41
CA ALA A 133 -17.40 -2.84 3.06
C ALA A 133 -16.98 -1.99 4.27
N ASN A 134 -17.87 -1.80 5.24
CA ASN A 134 -17.66 -1.00 6.45
C ASN A 134 -17.39 -1.82 7.72
N LYS A 135 -16.97 -3.08 7.56
CA LYS A 135 -16.57 -3.96 8.67
C LYS A 135 -15.07 -4.10 8.80
N SER A 136 -14.61 -4.38 10.01
CA SER A 136 -13.30 -4.93 10.27
C SER A 136 -13.25 -6.42 9.91
N HIS A 137 -12.13 -6.85 9.32
CA HIS A 137 -11.89 -8.24 8.89
C HIS A 137 -10.77 -8.90 9.67
N ASN A 138 -10.44 -8.39 10.86
CA ASN A 138 -9.41 -8.92 11.77
C ASN A 138 -8.02 -9.02 11.12
N MET A 139 -7.67 -8.04 10.28
CA MET A 139 -6.33 -7.92 9.72
C MET A 139 -5.37 -7.30 10.73
N ASP A 140 -4.05 -7.55 10.57
CA ASP A 140 -3.03 -6.94 11.44
C ASP A 140 -3.06 -5.41 11.37
N TYR A 141 -3.29 -4.87 10.18
CA TYR A 141 -3.51 -3.44 9.90
C TYR A 141 -4.76 -3.32 9.07
N GLU A 142 -5.59 -2.32 9.34
CA GLU A 142 -6.84 -2.18 8.61
C GLU A 142 -7.31 -0.73 8.56
N LEU A 143 -7.73 -0.30 7.37
CA LEU A 143 -8.52 0.90 7.13
C LEU A 143 -9.96 0.49 6.87
N VAL A 144 -10.88 1.02 7.67
CA VAL A 144 -12.31 0.68 7.61
C VAL A 144 -13.11 1.95 7.38
N PRO A 145 -13.62 2.21 6.16
CA PRO A 145 -14.52 3.33 5.92
C PRO A 145 -15.82 3.12 6.72
N GLN A 146 -16.31 4.17 7.35
CA GLN A 146 -17.43 4.07 8.29
C GLN A 146 -18.80 4.26 7.61
N SER A 147 -18.81 4.67 6.35
CA SER A 147 -20.03 4.83 5.53
C SER A 147 -19.70 4.65 4.04
N GLU A 148 -20.73 4.51 3.21
CA GLU A 148 -20.57 4.51 1.75
C GLU A 148 -19.99 5.87 1.29
N PRO A 149 -18.90 5.87 0.49
CA PRO A 149 -18.22 7.08 0.08
C PRO A 149 -19.07 7.90 -0.91
N LYS A 150 -19.16 9.20 -0.67
CA LYS A 150 -19.79 10.15 -1.60
C LYS A 150 -18.77 11.20 -2.02
N ALA A 151 -18.67 11.45 -3.32
CA ALA A 151 -17.73 12.42 -3.86
C ALA A 151 -17.93 13.81 -3.22
N GLY A 152 -16.82 14.42 -2.80
CA GLY A 152 -16.80 15.75 -2.17
C GLY A 152 -17.33 15.80 -0.74
N GLN A 153 -17.74 14.68 -0.14
CA GLN A 153 -18.19 14.64 1.26
C GLN A 153 -17.13 13.97 2.15
N PRO A 154 -16.90 14.47 3.38
CA PRO A 154 -16.00 13.83 4.32
C PRO A 154 -16.41 12.39 4.63
N LEU A 155 -15.47 11.47 4.53
CA LEU A 155 -15.58 10.06 4.87
C LEU A 155 -14.70 9.77 6.08
N ASP A 156 -15.29 9.26 7.15
CA ASP A 156 -14.55 8.79 8.31
C ASP A 156 -13.90 7.45 8.00
N ILE A 157 -12.59 7.35 8.20
CA ILE A 157 -11.78 6.13 8.07
C ILE A 157 -11.31 5.73 9.46
N LEU A 158 -11.77 4.60 9.96
CA LEU A 158 -11.26 3.98 11.18
C LEU A 158 -10.00 3.19 10.87
N VAL A 159 -8.93 3.47 11.60
CA VAL A 159 -7.63 2.79 11.47
C VAL A 159 -7.43 1.85 12.65
N LEU A 160 -7.18 0.59 12.33
CA LEU A 160 -6.98 -0.47 13.31
C LEU A 160 -5.58 -1.09 13.16
N VAL A 161 -4.96 -1.39 14.30
CA VAL A 161 -3.79 -2.29 14.40
C VAL A 161 -4.16 -3.43 15.33
N LYS A 162 -4.15 -4.67 14.81
CA LYS A 162 -4.57 -5.88 15.53
C LYS A 162 -5.97 -5.72 16.18
N GLY A 163 -6.89 -5.15 15.41
CA GLY A 163 -8.28 -4.92 15.81
C GLY A 163 -8.50 -3.78 16.81
N LYS A 164 -7.47 -2.99 17.15
CA LYS A 164 -7.56 -1.87 18.08
C LYS A 164 -7.41 -0.54 17.35
N PRO A 165 -8.27 0.46 17.64
CA PRO A 165 -8.10 1.82 17.14
C PRO A 165 -6.75 2.42 17.53
N VAL A 166 -6.10 3.14 16.61
CA VAL A 166 -4.79 3.76 16.84
C VAL A 166 -4.82 5.24 16.48
N GLN A 167 -4.38 6.08 17.43
CA GLN A 167 -4.23 7.51 17.26
C GLN A 167 -2.90 7.86 16.57
N GLY A 168 -2.88 8.99 15.84
CA GLY A 168 -1.67 9.59 15.29
C GLY A 168 -1.19 8.97 13.97
N ILE A 169 -2.00 8.10 13.35
CA ILE A 169 -1.69 7.51 12.04
C ILE A 169 -2.04 8.51 10.94
N LYS A 170 -1.12 8.69 9.98
CA LYS A 170 -1.33 9.49 8.78
C LYS A 170 -2.29 8.77 7.83
N VAL A 171 -3.34 9.46 7.39
CA VAL A 171 -4.31 8.96 6.41
C VAL A 171 -4.51 10.03 5.34
N GLY A 172 -4.26 9.71 4.08
CA GLY A 172 -4.33 10.68 2.99
C GLY A 172 -4.13 10.08 1.61
N LEU A 173 -3.57 10.86 0.70
CA LEU A 173 -3.34 10.45 -0.70
C LEU A 173 -1.98 9.76 -0.91
N GLY A 174 -1.03 9.92 0.01
CA GLY A 174 0.32 9.38 -0.06
C GLY A 174 1.27 10.12 0.88
N GLU A 175 2.52 9.66 0.95
CA GLU A 175 3.55 10.20 1.84
C GLU A 175 3.83 11.69 1.57
N ASP A 176 3.92 12.09 0.31
CA ASP A 176 4.24 13.46 -0.15
C ASP A 176 2.98 14.31 -0.38
N HIS A 177 1.80 13.84 0.05
CA HIS A 177 0.52 14.52 -0.13
C HIS A 177 -0.08 14.95 1.21
N PRO A 178 -1.06 15.87 1.21
CA PRO A 178 -1.80 16.20 2.42
C PRO A 178 -2.45 14.98 3.06
N PHE A 179 -2.35 14.87 4.39
CA PHE A 179 -2.94 13.82 5.19
C PHE A 179 -3.61 14.39 6.45
N ASN A 180 -4.52 13.61 7.03
CA ASN A 180 -5.07 13.85 8.35
C ASN A 180 -4.52 12.80 9.33
N LEU A 181 -4.36 13.19 10.59
CA LEU A 181 -3.99 12.25 11.64
C LEU A 181 -5.23 11.63 12.27
N THR A 182 -5.17 10.35 12.60
CA THR A 182 -6.23 9.70 13.38
C THR A 182 -6.32 10.30 14.77
N ASN A 183 -7.54 10.52 15.24
CA ASN A 183 -7.86 11.00 16.58
C ASN A 183 -7.77 9.87 17.64
N GLU A 184 -8.14 10.15 18.89
CA GLU A 184 -8.15 9.18 20.00
C GLU A 184 -9.04 7.95 19.77
N LYS A 185 -10.03 8.06 18.88
CA LYS A 185 -10.89 6.94 18.45
C LYS A 185 -10.34 6.19 17.25
N GLY A 186 -9.14 6.53 16.76
CA GLY A 186 -8.53 5.94 15.57
C GLY A 186 -9.16 6.40 14.26
N ILE A 187 -9.89 7.53 14.24
CA ILE A 187 -10.62 8.01 13.06
C ILE A 187 -9.88 9.21 12.44
N ALA A 188 -9.67 9.14 11.13
CA ALA A 188 -9.26 10.26 10.28
C ALA A 188 -10.29 10.51 9.19
N GLN A 189 -10.45 11.77 8.77
CA GLN A 189 -11.31 12.13 7.66
C GLN A 189 -10.57 12.13 6.34
N PHE A 190 -11.22 11.62 5.31
CA PHE A 190 -10.78 11.66 3.92
C PHE A 190 -11.91 12.19 3.04
N THR A 191 -11.63 13.07 2.08
CA THR A 191 -12.65 13.56 1.15
C THR A 191 -12.44 12.89 -0.22
N PRO A 192 -13.29 11.92 -0.60
CA PRO A 192 -13.15 11.22 -1.87
C PRO A 192 -13.53 12.12 -3.05
N LYS A 193 -12.91 11.88 -4.21
CA LYS A 193 -13.33 12.39 -5.50
C LYS A 193 -14.32 11.40 -6.16
N ALA A 194 -15.06 11.84 -7.17
CA ALA A 194 -15.90 10.93 -7.97
C ALA A 194 -15.05 9.86 -8.67
N GLY A 195 -15.56 8.63 -8.71
CA GLY A 195 -14.87 7.47 -9.28
C GLY A 195 -13.83 6.86 -8.34
N TYR A 196 -12.76 6.35 -8.90
CA TYR A 196 -11.73 5.58 -8.21
C TYR A 196 -10.88 6.42 -7.25
N ASN A 197 -10.77 5.96 -6.01
CA ASN A 197 -10.01 6.58 -4.93
C ASN A 197 -8.97 5.62 -4.36
N LYS A 198 -7.83 6.18 -3.94
CA LYS A 198 -6.77 5.52 -3.18
C LYS A 198 -6.58 6.27 -1.87
N VAL A 199 -6.70 5.59 -0.75
CA VAL A 199 -6.47 6.13 0.60
C VAL A 199 -5.26 5.43 1.19
N TRP A 200 -4.21 6.17 1.46
CA TRP A 200 -2.95 5.71 2.00
C TRP A 200 -2.90 5.89 3.52
N ALA A 201 -2.24 4.96 4.20
CA ALA A 201 -1.82 5.09 5.58
C ALA A 201 -0.45 4.45 5.80
N GLU A 202 0.33 5.00 6.76
CA GLU A 202 1.66 4.54 7.12
C GLU A 202 1.75 4.17 8.59
N PHE A 203 2.40 3.03 8.86
CA PHE A 203 2.70 2.54 10.20
C PHE A 203 4.18 2.19 10.28
N ASP A 204 4.83 2.66 11.34
CA ASP A 204 6.22 2.37 11.62
C ASP A 204 6.36 1.54 12.89
N GLU A 205 7.04 0.41 12.78
CA GLU A 205 7.30 -0.48 13.91
C GLU A 205 8.82 -0.62 14.14
N PRO A 206 9.34 -0.20 15.30
CA PRO A 206 10.70 -0.57 15.68
C PRO A 206 10.75 -2.09 15.92
N VAL A 207 11.77 -2.74 15.40
CA VAL A 207 11.96 -4.18 15.53
C VAL A 207 13.20 -4.44 16.37
N LYS A 208 13.04 -5.18 17.47
CA LYS A 208 14.12 -5.60 18.36
C LYS A 208 14.49 -7.06 18.04
N ASP A 209 15.75 -7.39 18.28
CA ASP A 209 16.26 -8.76 18.23
C ASP A 209 16.08 -9.47 16.86
N ASN A 210 16.00 -8.69 15.77
CA ASN A 210 16.01 -9.22 14.43
C ASN A 210 17.37 -8.93 13.77
N PRO A 211 18.10 -9.96 13.28
CA PRO A 211 19.42 -9.76 12.72
C PRO A 211 19.40 -9.07 11.34
N ASP A 212 18.26 -9.12 10.62
CA ASP A 212 18.16 -8.67 9.24
C ASP A 212 17.74 -7.20 9.11
N TYR A 213 16.93 -6.68 10.05
CA TYR A 213 16.43 -5.31 10.00
C TYR A 213 16.05 -4.77 11.38
N THR A 214 16.03 -3.44 11.54
CA THR A 214 15.74 -2.77 12.80
C THR A 214 14.40 -2.02 12.81
N LYS A 215 13.78 -1.89 11.64
CA LYS A 215 12.50 -1.21 11.45
C LYS A 215 11.63 -2.00 10.48
N ARG A 216 10.35 -2.08 10.72
CA ARG A 216 9.33 -2.45 9.75
C ARG A 216 8.54 -1.21 9.39
N SER A 217 8.50 -0.89 8.10
CA SER A 217 7.61 0.12 7.54
C SER A 217 6.42 -0.62 6.95
N VAL A 218 5.22 -0.23 7.36
CA VAL A 218 3.99 -0.80 6.83
C VAL A 218 3.21 0.29 6.14
N GLU A 219 2.94 0.11 4.87
CA GLU A 219 2.07 0.99 4.11
C GLU A 219 0.81 0.24 3.71
N TYR A 220 -0.30 0.94 3.82
CA TYR A 220 -1.63 0.40 3.54
C TYR A 220 -2.31 1.27 2.50
N MET A 221 -2.89 0.62 1.49
CA MET A 221 -3.69 1.27 0.47
C MET A 221 -5.12 0.72 0.47
N LEU A 222 -6.09 1.54 0.85
CA LEU A 222 -7.51 1.26 0.68
C LEU A 222 -7.97 1.86 -0.65
N THR A 223 -8.65 1.06 -1.48
CA THR A 223 -9.22 1.54 -2.76
C THR A 223 -10.71 1.29 -2.84
N PHE A 224 -11.43 2.21 -3.45
CA PHE A 224 -12.88 2.14 -3.67
C PHE A 224 -13.34 3.15 -4.73
N ASP A 225 -14.54 2.94 -5.26
CA ASP A 225 -15.22 3.94 -6.07
C ASP A 225 -16.20 4.76 -5.23
N ALA A 226 -16.23 6.09 -5.44
CA ALA A 226 -17.18 7.01 -4.84
C ALA A 226 -18.13 7.58 -5.91
N LYS A 227 -19.42 7.68 -5.56
CA LYS A 227 -20.49 8.24 -6.42
C LYS A 227 -20.64 9.73 -6.23
#